data_7e4ab46768a27bfebca24cc8822799a7
#
_entry.id   7e4ab46768a27bfebca24cc8822799a7
#
_cell.length_a   1.000
_cell.length_b   1.000
_cell.length_c   1.000
_cell.angle_alpha   90.00
_cell.angle_beta   90.00
_cell.angle_gamma   90.00
#
_symmetry.space_group_name_H-M   'P 1'
#
loop_
_entity.id
_entity.type
_entity.pdbx_description
1 polymer ?
#
loop_
_entity_poly.entity_id
_entity_poly.type
_entity_poly.pdbx_seq_one_letter_code
_entity_poly.pdbx_strand_id
1 'polypeptide(L)'
;MNKYIVLYTLLVISLTGKAQTLLSFNTERQQIDQQLMIGLGTWAVGNFALSGYGWATAANAQDKYFHQMNVMWNTVNIGLAVPGYIRAKNANLGLNEAQSWAAQNKTQKIFLVNSAMDLSYLASGLVLKQQNSTDASK
;
A
#
# COMPACT_ATOMS: atom_id res chain seq x y z
N MET A 1 23.95 -39.16 -5.19
CA MET A 1 22.68 -38.92 -4.45
C MET A 1 21.60 -39.74 -5.14
N ASN A 2 20.92 -40.61 -4.42
CA ASN A 2 20.00 -41.60 -5.02
C ASN A 2 18.74 -40.83 -5.54
N LYS A 3 18.48 -40.95 -6.87
CA LYS A 3 17.36 -40.24 -7.53
C LYS A 3 15.99 -40.51 -6.86
N TYR A 4 15.82 -41.65 -6.22
CA TYR A 4 14.59 -42.01 -5.51
C TYR A 4 14.44 -41.23 -4.19
N ILE A 5 15.53 -40.87 -3.52
CA ILE A 5 15.49 -40.03 -2.31
C ILE A 5 15.03 -38.63 -2.67
N VAL A 6 15.52 -38.05 -3.78
CA VAL A 6 15.11 -36.74 -4.26
C VAL A 6 13.63 -36.74 -4.64
N LEU A 7 13.18 -37.80 -5.35
CA LEU A 7 11.78 -37.90 -5.75
C LEU A 7 10.85 -38.06 -4.53
N TYR A 8 11.26 -38.82 -3.53
CA TYR A 8 10.52 -39.02 -2.29
C TYR A 8 10.45 -37.75 -1.45
N THR A 9 11.55 -36.98 -1.38
CA THR A 9 11.61 -35.69 -0.68
C THR A 9 10.71 -34.67 -1.35
N LEU A 10 10.71 -34.59 -2.68
CA LEU A 10 9.83 -33.72 -3.44
C LEU A 10 8.35 -34.09 -3.28
N LEU A 11 8.05 -35.41 -3.24
CA LEU A 11 6.68 -35.90 -3.01
C LEU A 11 6.21 -35.56 -1.59
N VAL A 12 7.07 -35.74 -0.57
CA VAL A 12 6.73 -35.42 0.82
C VAL A 12 6.54 -33.90 1.00
N ILE A 13 7.38 -33.07 0.39
CA ILE A 13 7.23 -31.60 0.42
C ILE A 13 5.90 -31.17 -0.24
N SER A 14 5.50 -31.81 -1.35
CA SER A 14 4.24 -31.51 -2.01
C SER A 14 3.00 -31.93 -1.21
N LEU A 15 3.12 -32.94 -0.34
CA LEU A 15 2.02 -33.42 0.52
C LEU A 15 1.87 -32.64 1.83
N THR A 16 2.92 -31.90 2.26
CA THR A 16 2.86 -31.06 3.48
C THR A 16 2.27 -29.68 3.23
N GLY A 17 1.94 -29.34 1.99
CA GLY A 17 1.13 -28.15 1.68
C GLY A 17 -0.22 -28.31 2.36
N LYS A 18 -0.39 -27.74 3.57
CA LYS A 18 -1.69 -27.66 4.22
C LYS A 18 -2.63 -26.94 3.25
N ALA A 19 -3.61 -27.66 2.74
CA ALA A 19 -4.69 -27.05 1.97
C ALA A 19 -5.32 -25.97 2.88
N GLN A 20 -5.03 -24.73 2.57
CA GLN A 20 -5.59 -23.60 3.30
C GLN A 20 -7.10 -23.65 3.12
N THR A 21 -7.84 -23.70 4.22
CA THR A 21 -9.30 -23.67 4.10
C THR A 21 -9.73 -22.30 3.56
N LEU A 22 -10.82 -22.27 2.81
CA LEU A 22 -11.33 -21.02 2.24
C LEU A 22 -11.60 -19.96 3.31
N LEU A 23 -12.03 -20.40 4.50
CA LEU A 23 -12.23 -19.51 5.64
C LEU A 23 -10.90 -18.92 6.15
N SER A 24 -9.84 -19.72 6.28
CA SER A 24 -8.54 -19.23 6.71
C SER A 24 -7.94 -18.25 5.70
N PHE A 25 -8.09 -18.51 4.40
CA PHE A 25 -7.69 -17.59 3.33
C PHE A 25 -8.40 -16.24 3.45
N ASN A 26 -9.73 -16.24 3.61
CA ASN A 26 -10.51 -15.00 3.74
C ASN A 26 -10.16 -14.24 5.03
N THR A 27 -9.90 -14.94 6.13
CA THR A 27 -9.49 -14.34 7.41
C THR A 27 -8.12 -13.69 7.29
N GLU A 28 -7.14 -14.38 6.71
CA GLU A 28 -5.79 -13.83 6.51
C GLU A 28 -5.83 -12.59 5.60
N ARG A 29 -6.56 -12.66 4.50
CA ARG A 29 -6.76 -11.51 3.61
C ARG A 29 -7.38 -10.32 4.35
N GLN A 30 -8.41 -10.56 5.17
CA GLN A 30 -9.04 -9.51 5.99
C GLN A 30 -8.02 -8.86 6.94
N GLN A 31 -7.21 -9.67 7.63
CA GLN A 31 -6.18 -9.17 8.55
C GLN A 31 -5.13 -8.34 7.83
N ILE A 32 -4.67 -8.79 6.67
CA ILE A 32 -3.71 -8.05 5.84
C ILE A 32 -4.32 -6.71 5.40
N ASP A 33 -5.55 -6.71 4.89
CA ASP A 33 -6.24 -5.49 4.47
C ASP A 33 -6.37 -4.49 5.64
N GLN A 34 -6.70 -4.95 6.85
CA GLN A 34 -6.76 -4.11 8.04
C GLN A 34 -5.39 -3.53 8.42
N GLN A 35 -4.35 -4.36 8.44
CA GLN A 35 -2.98 -3.94 8.79
C GLN A 35 -2.45 -2.90 7.80
N LEU A 36 -2.72 -3.08 6.51
CA LEU A 36 -2.34 -2.11 5.48
C LEU A 36 -3.04 -0.76 5.68
N MET A 37 -4.32 -0.75 6.03
CA MET A 37 -5.05 0.49 6.31
C MET A 37 -4.58 1.16 7.61
N ILE A 38 -4.23 0.40 8.64
CA ILE A 38 -3.62 0.93 9.86
C ILE A 38 -2.26 1.54 9.55
N GLY A 39 -1.42 0.85 8.78
CA GLY A 39 -0.12 1.35 8.35
C GLY A 39 -0.23 2.66 7.57
N LEU A 40 -1.11 2.70 6.56
CA LEU A 40 -1.37 3.91 5.78
C LEU A 40 -1.89 5.06 6.67
N GLY A 41 -2.84 4.78 7.55
CA GLY A 41 -3.42 5.77 8.46
C GLY A 41 -2.40 6.34 9.43
N THR A 42 -1.58 5.49 10.05
CA THR A 42 -0.52 5.91 10.97
C THR A 42 0.52 6.77 10.27
N TRP A 43 0.98 6.34 9.09
CA TRP A 43 1.88 7.12 8.26
C TRP A 43 1.29 8.49 7.90
N ALA A 44 0.04 8.51 7.45
CA ALA A 44 -0.63 9.73 7.03
C ALA A 44 -0.86 10.71 8.19
N VAL A 45 -1.27 10.23 9.36
CA VAL A 45 -1.45 11.06 10.57
C VAL A 45 -0.12 11.64 11.03
N GLY A 46 0.95 10.85 11.05
CA GLY A 46 2.30 11.33 11.40
C GLY A 46 2.78 12.44 10.46
N ASN A 47 2.67 12.22 9.16
CA ASN A 47 3.05 13.24 8.17
C ASN A 47 2.15 14.47 8.21
N PHE A 48 0.84 14.30 8.42
CA PHE A 48 -0.10 15.40 8.57
C PHE A 48 0.29 16.30 9.76
N ALA A 49 0.59 15.72 10.91
CA ALA A 49 0.98 16.46 12.10
C ALA A 49 2.31 17.19 11.91
N LEU A 50 3.35 16.50 11.43
CA LEU A 50 4.67 17.09 11.16
C LEU A 50 4.59 18.21 10.12
N SER A 51 3.87 17.97 9.03
CA SER A 51 3.75 18.97 7.96
C SER A 51 2.82 20.11 8.37
N GLY A 52 1.80 19.86 9.18
CA GLY A 52 0.96 20.91 9.77
C GLY A 52 1.77 21.88 10.64
N TYR A 53 2.64 21.34 11.49
CA TYR A 53 3.58 22.16 12.26
C TYR A 53 4.55 22.91 11.35
N GLY A 54 5.18 22.23 10.39
CA GLY A 54 6.09 22.87 9.43
C GLY A 54 5.41 23.97 8.62
N TRP A 55 4.16 23.78 8.19
CA TRP A 55 3.38 24.81 7.49
C TRP A 55 3.15 26.06 8.34
N ALA A 56 2.84 25.87 9.63
CA ALA A 56 2.59 26.97 10.55
C ALA A 56 3.87 27.77 10.90
N THR A 57 5.04 27.12 10.82
CA THR A 57 6.34 27.70 11.27
C THR A 57 7.30 27.98 10.12
N ALA A 58 6.94 27.69 8.87
CA ALA A 58 7.81 27.89 7.72
C ALA A 58 8.27 29.34 7.56
N ALA A 59 9.56 29.54 7.48
CA ALA A 59 10.16 30.88 7.35
C ALA A 59 10.17 31.42 5.91
N ASN A 60 10.06 30.53 4.92
CA ASN A 60 10.08 30.89 3.49
C ASN A 60 8.92 30.25 2.75
N ALA A 61 8.62 30.79 1.55
CA ALA A 61 7.49 30.36 0.76
C ALA A 61 7.64 28.91 0.23
N GLN A 62 8.87 28.49 -0.09
CA GLN A 62 9.10 27.16 -0.64
C GLN A 62 8.80 26.07 0.39
N ASP A 63 9.29 26.21 1.62
CA ASP A 63 9.01 25.29 2.72
C ASP A 63 7.51 25.28 3.07
N LYS A 64 6.90 26.47 3.06
CA LYS A 64 5.46 26.60 3.30
C LYS A 64 4.63 25.81 2.29
N TYR A 65 4.91 25.94 1.01
CA TYR A 65 4.21 25.19 -0.03
C TYR A 65 4.47 23.68 0.04
N PHE A 66 5.70 23.28 0.35
CA PHE A 66 6.04 21.87 0.55
C PHE A 66 5.20 21.26 1.69
N HIS A 67 5.15 21.90 2.84
CA HIS A 67 4.35 21.41 3.96
C HIS A 67 2.84 21.44 3.68
N GLN A 68 2.35 22.49 3.03
CA GLN A 68 0.95 22.59 2.62
C GLN A 68 0.56 21.41 1.72
N MET A 69 1.37 21.10 0.73
CA MET A 69 1.12 19.99 -0.20
C MET A 69 1.10 18.64 0.54
N ASN A 70 2.04 18.44 1.49
CA ASN A 70 2.05 17.23 2.32
C ASN A 70 0.80 17.12 3.21
N VAL A 71 0.34 18.20 3.82
CA VAL A 71 -0.92 18.20 4.61
C VAL A 71 -2.10 17.80 3.73
N MET A 72 -2.23 18.39 2.54
CA MET A 72 -3.33 18.09 1.62
C MET A 72 -3.29 16.63 1.18
N TRP A 73 -2.11 16.11 0.80
CA TRP A 73 -1.96 14.73 0.36
C TRP A 73 -2.25 13.72 1.48
N ASN A 74 -1.77 14.00 2.69
CA ASN A 74 -2.04 13.12 3.83
C ASN A 74 -3.48 13.19 4.32
N THR A 75 -4.20 14.29 4.09
CA THR A 75 -5.67 14.35 4.28
C THR A 75 -6.38 13.34 3.37
N VAL A 76 -5.96 13.23 2.11
CA VAL A 76 -6.50 12.21 1.19
C VAL A 76 -6.18 10.80 1.68
N ASN A 77 -4.94 10.55 2.11
CA ASN A 77 -4.52 9.25 2.64
C ASN A 77 -5.33 8.84 3.90
N ILE A 78 -5.58 9.76 4.83
CA ILE A 78 -6.45 9.51 5.99
C ILE A 78 -7.89 9.20 5.52
N GLY A 79 -8.39 9.97 4.55
CA GLY A 79 -9.70 9.76 3.94
C GLY A 79 -9.86 8.42 3.23
N LEU A 80 -8.78 7.79 2.81
CA LEU A 80 -8.75 6.44 2.25
C LEU A 80 -8.56 5.36 3.34
N ALA A 81 -7.69 5.61 4.31
CA ALA A 81 -7.35 4.64 5.34
C ALA A 81 -8.52 4.32 6.27
N VAL A 82 -9.27 5.32 6.71
CA VAL A 82 -10.38 5.13 7.66
C VAL A 82 -11.50 4.28 7.05
N PRO A 83 -12.13 4.65 5.91
CA PRO A 83 -13.17 3.82 5.32
C PRO A 83 -12.62 2.48 4.79
N GLY A 84 -11.37 2.43 4.36
CA GLY A 84 -10.68 1.19 3.98
C GLY A 84 -10.57 0.22 5.14
N TYR A 85 -10.18 0.68 6.32
CA TYR A 85 -10.14 -0.13 7.54
C TYR A 85 -11.53 -0.63 7.95
N ILE A 86 -12.54 0.25 7.95
CA ILE A 86 -13.92 -0.13 8.30
C ILE A 86 -14.44 -1.22 7.35
N ARG A 87 -14.17 -1.08 6.05
CA ARG A 87 -14.55 -2.08 5.04
C ARG A 87 -13.83 -3.41 5.28
N ALA A 88 -12.52 -3.37 5.53
CA ALA A 88 -11.73 -4.56 5.82
C ALA A 88 -12.25 -5.26 7.08
N LYS A 89 -12.49 -4.52 8.16
CA LYS A 89 -13.02 -5.06 9.42
C LYS A 89 -14.37 -5.75 9.25
N ASN A 90 -15.24 -5.22 8.40
CA ASN A 90 -16.60 -5.73 8.15
C ASN A 90 -16.67 -6.67 6.92
N ALA A 91 -15.51 -7.15 6.43
CA ALA A 91 -15.49 -8.03 5.27
C ALA A 91 -16.19 -9.37 5.57
N ASN A 92 -16.96 -9.86 4.59
CA ASN A 92 -17.58 -11.18 4.69
C ASN A 92 -16.51 -12.27 4.55
N LEU A 93 -16.40 -13.14 5.54
CA LEU A 93 -15.48 -14.28 5.55
C LEU A 93 -16.08 -15.54 4.90
N GLY A 94 -17.41 -15.60 4.76
CA GLY A 94 -18.13 -16.71 4.17
C GLY A 94 -18.23 -16.67 2.64
N LEU A 95 -17.25 -16.04 1.96
CA LEU A 95 -17.20 -16.00 0.51
C LEU A 95 -16.90 -17.39 -0.07
N ASN A 96 -17.52 -17.72 -1.21
CA ASN A 96 -17.12 -18.88 -1.98
C ASN A 96 -15.78 -18.65 -2.70
N GLU A 97 -15.22 -19.67 -3.29
CA GLU A 97 -13.88 -19.61 -3.91
C GLU A 97 -13.78 -18.51 -4.98
N ALA A 98 -14.74 -18.44 -5.91
CA ALA A 98 -14.75 -17.44 -6.98
C ALA A 98 -14.84 -16.00 -6.41
N GLN A 99 -15.65 -15.80 -5.38
CA GLN A 99 -15.79 -14.50 -4.71
C GLN A 99 -14.52 -14.14 -3.93
N SER A 100 -13.86 -15.10 -3.29
CA SER A 100 -12.61 -14.90 -2.56
C SER A 100 -11.48 -14.46 -3.50
N TRP A 101 -11.34 -15.14 -4.65
CA TRP A 101 -10.39 -14.73 -5.69
C TRP A 101 -10.72 -13.38 -6.31
N ALA A 102 -11.99 -13.10 -6.55
CA ALA A 102 -12.41 -11.79 -7.07
C ALA A 102 -12.08 -10.65 -6.09
N ALA A 103 -12.29 -10.87 -4.78
CA ALA A 103 -11.95 -9.91 -3.74
C ALA A 103 -10.43 -9.67 -3.66
N GLN A 104 -9.64 -10.75 -3.68
CA GLN A 104 -8.18 -10.67 -3.70
C GLN A 104 -7.66 -9.89 -4.92
N ASN A 105 -8.14 -10.25 -6.11
CA ASN A 105 -7.73 -9.56 -7.35
C ASN A 105 -8.11 -8.07 -7.35
N LYS A 106 -9.24 -7.72 -6.75
CA LYS A 106 -9.64 -6.31 -6.61
C LYS A 106 -8.67 -5.53 -5.74
N THR A 107 -8.29 -6.06 -4.59
CA THR A 107 -7.30 -5.45 -3.69
C THR A 107 -5.96 -5.29 -4.40
N GLN A 108 -5.47 -6.35 -5.05
CA GLN A 108 -4.21 -6.31 -5.80
C GLN A 108 -4.21 -5.25 -6.92
N LYS A 109 -5.30 -5.15 -7.69
CA LYS A 109 -5.43 -4.13 -8.75
C LYS A 109 -5.37 -2.72 -8.19
N ILE A 110 -6.01 -2.45 -7.05
CA ILE A 110 -5.97 -1.13 -6.41
C ILE A 110 -4.53 -0.78 -6.01
N PHE A 111 -3.80 -1.71 -5.40
CA PHE A 111 -2.39 -1.48 -5.04
C PHE A 111 -1.50 -1.28 -6.26
N LEU A 112 -1.67 -2.05 -7.32
CA LEU A 112 -0.90 -1.90 -8.55
C LEU A 112 -1.14 -0.54 -9.21
N VAL A 113 -2.39 -0.09 -9.27
CA VAL A 113 -2.74 1.24 -9.83
C VAL A 113 -2.12 2.35 -8.98
N ASN A 114 -2.24 2.28 -7.65
CA ASN A 114 -1.64 3.27 -6.76
C ASN A 114 -0.12 3.31 -6.91
N SER A 115 0.54 2.15 -6.92
CA SER A 115 1.99 2.07 -7.12
C SER A 115 2.44 2.64 -8.49
N ALA A 116 1.67 2.41 -9.54
CA ALA A 116 1.95 2.98 -10.85
C ALA A 116 1.79 4.51 -10.85
N MET A 117 0.79 5.04 -10.15
CA MET A 117 0.61 6.48 -9.97
C MET A 117 1.77 7.10 -9.18
N ASP A 118 2.20 6.47 -8.07
CA ASP A 118 3.32 6.93 -7.26
C ASP A 118 4.62 6.99 -8.06
N LEU A 119 4.90 5.96 -8.87
CA LEU A 119 6.04 5.95 -9.79
C LEU A 119 5.95 7.07 -10.84
N SER A 120 4.76 7.34 -11.35
CA SER A 120 4.53 8.43 -12.32
C SER A 120 4.77 9.80 -11.69
N TYR A 121 4.33 10.02 -10.47
CA TYR A 121 4.61 11.26 -9.72
C TYR A 121 6.09 11.43 -9.44
N LEU A 122 6.78 10.35 -9.03
CA LEU A 122 8.22 10.38 -8.79
C LEU A 122 8.99 10.75 -10.08
N ALA A 123 8.66 10.09 -11.19
CA ALA A 123 9.28 10.37 -12.50
C ALA A 123 9.04 11.82 -12.94
N SER A 124 7.81 12.30 -12.81
CA SER A 124 7.45 13.70 -13.15
C SER A 124 8.21 14.69 -12.28
N GLY A 125 8.34 14.44 -10.98
CA GLY A 125 9.11 15.29 -10.06
C GLY A 125 10.59 15.36 -10.42
N LEU A 126 11.19 14.24 -10.81
CA LEU A 126 12.59 14.20 -11.28
C LEU A 126 12.80 15.00 -12.58
N VAL A 127 11.89 14.88 -13.54
CA VAL A 127 11.94 15.65 -14.80
C VAL A 127 11.85 17.15 -14.53
N LEU A 128 10.90 17.58 -13.71
CA LEU A 128 10.72 18.99 -13.36
C LEU A 128 11.95 19.55 -12.62
N LYS A 129 12.54 18.78 -11.71
CA LYS A 129 13.78 19.16 -11.03
C LYS A 129 14.93 19.37 -12.00
N GLN A 130 15.08 18.48 -12.99
CA GLN A 130 16.13 18.56 -13.98
C GLN A 130 15.96 19.77 -14.91
N GLN A 131 14.74 20.09 -15.33
CA GLN A 131 14.45 21.27 -16.14
C GLN A 131 14.82 22.56 -15.42
N ASN A 132 14.40 22.72 -14.17
CA ASN A 132 14.73 23.92 -13.37
C ASN A 132 16.23 24.08 -13.13
N SER A 133 17.00 23.00 -12.96
CA SER A 133 18.45 23.09 -12.80
C SER A 133 19.16 23.53 -14.07
N THR A 134 18.60 23.22 -15.25
CA THR A 134 19.17 23.63 -16.54
C THR A 134 18.88 25.10 -16.86
N ASP A 135 17.74 25.63 -16.42
CA ASP A 135 17.40 27.05 -16.62
C ASP A 135 18.17 27.98 -15.67
N ALA A 136 18.51 27.49 -14.45
CA ALA A 136 19.31 28.25 -13.50
C ALA A 136 20.79 28.38 -13.89
N SER A 137 21.25 27.62 -14.90
CA SER A 137 22.63 27.64 -15.40
C SER A 137 22.83 28.51 -16.67
N LYS A 138 21.76 29.18 -17.15
CA LYS A 138 21.78 30.16 -18.24
C LYS A 138 21.69 31.56 -17.68
#